data_ab3cb8b047349067b421428cd55244d3
#
_entry.id   ab3cb8b047349067b421428cd55244d3
#
_cell.length_a   1.000
_cell.length_b   1.000
_cell.length_c   1.000
_cell.angle_alpha   90.00
_cell.angle_beta   90.00
_cell.angle_gamma   90.00
#
_symmetry.space_group_name_H-M   'P 1'
#
loop_
_entity.id
_entity.type
_entity.pdbx_description
1 polymer ?
#
loop_
_entity_poly.entity_id
_entity_poly.type
_entity_poly.pdbx_seq_one_letter_code
_entity_poly.pdbx_strand_id
1 'polypeptide(L)'
;MKLFVGLGNPGAEYAFNRHNVGFMAVDAIAATHGFPAWRKRFSGLAAEGKLGREQVLLLKPQTYMNESGRAAGEAARFYKLDPADIIVFHDELDLVPGEVRVKAGGGSAGHNGLRSLTAHLGNDYVRVRIGIGHPGAKELVKNWVLQNFVKSDRDWLEPLLGAMAKAAPELADGANDKFQSFVAHAMHMEAEAAEERPEPEPRKRKDAPSAASEKPAAVEGPFGKLRRWFGAS
;
A
#
# COMPACT_ATOMS: atom_id res chain seq x y z
N MET A 1 -15.30 15.34 -0.46
CA MET A 1 -14.41 14.55 -1.36
C MET A 1 -13.08 14.34 -0.67
N LYS A 2 -12.52 13.17 -0.71
CA LYS A 2 -11.21 12.86 -0.10
C LYS A 2 -10.16 12.55 -1.17
N LEU A 3 -8.90 12.86 -0.88
CA LEU A 3 -7.75 12.51 -1.71
C LEU A 3 -6.90 11.46 -0.98
N PHE A 4 -6.81 10.27 -1.55
CA PHE A 4 -5.97 9.19 -1.05
C PHE A 4 -4.70 9.11 -1.90
N VAL A 5 -3.56 9.41 -1.32
CA VAL A 5 -2.25 9.43 -1.99
C VAL A 5 -1.44 8.23 -1.53
N GLY A 6 -1.13 7.32 -2.44
CA GLY A 6 -0.09 6.32 -2.20
C GLY A 6 1.27 6.90 -2.54
N LEU A 7 2.25 6.78 -1.65
CA LEU A 7 3.63 7.16 -1.96
C LEU A 7 4.41 6.00 -2.59
N GLY A 8 5.27 6.33 -3.55
CA GLY A 8 6.11 5.39 -4.28
C GLY A 8 6.91 6.08 -5.38
N ASN A 9 7.89 5.38 -5.94
CA ASN A 9 8.62 5.79 -7.13
C ASN A 9 7.99 5.18 -8.39
N PRO A 10 7.91 5.91 -9.51
CA PRO A 10 7.44 5.37 -10.78
C PRO A 10 8.50 4.45 -11.41
N GLY A 11 8.05 3.46 -12.17
CA GLY A 11 8.90 2.50 -12.87
C GLY A 11 8.67 1.06 -12.40
N ALA A 12 8.80 0.12 -13.34
CA ALA A 12 8.59 -1.30 -13.05
C ALA A 12 9.63 -1.85 -12.06
N GLU A 13 10.84 -1.31 -12.08
CA GLU A 13 11.95 -1.65 -11.19
C GLU A 13 11.68 -1.33 -9.72
N TYR A 14 10.81 -0.35 -9.44
CA TYR A 14 10.44 0.04 -8.06
C TYR A 14 9.11 -0.58 -7.60
N ALA A 15 8.39 -1.27 -8.49
CA ALA A 15 7.01 -1.70 -8.24
C ALA A 15 6.84 -2.50 -6.94
N PHE A 16 7.87 -3.24 -6.54
CA PHE A 16 7.86 -4.11 -5.35
C PHE A 16 8.79 -3.65 -4.24
N ASN A 17 9.37 -2.44 -4.35
CA ASN A 17 10.17 -1.89 -3.27
C ASN A 17 9.32 -1.63 -2.02
N ARG A 18 9.96 -1.70 -0.84
CA ARG A 18 9.32 -1.33 0.42
C ARG A 18 8.80 0.10 0.39
N HIS A 19 9.54 1.01 -0.27
CA HIS A 19 9.15 2.41 -0.45
C HIS A 19 7.89 2.61 -1.31
N ASN A 20 7.46 1.58 -2.04
CA ASN A 20 6.26 1.61 -2.88
C ASN A 20 5.03 0.97 -2.20
N VAL A 21 5.11 0.63 -0.90
CA VAL A 21 3.97 0.05 -0.18
C VAL A 21 2.73 0.96 -0.20
N GLY A 22 2.93 2.28 -0.27
CA GLY A 22 1.83 3.23 -0.45
C GLY A 22 1.11 3.05 -1.80
N PHE A 23 1.84 2.83 -2.90
CA PHE A 23 1.24 2.50 -4.20
C PHE A 23 0.46 1.19 -4.13
N MET A 24 1.04 0.16 -3.49
CA MET A 24 0.38 -1.13 -3.32
C MET A 24 -0.93 -1.01 -2.53
N ALA A 25 -0.95 -0.17 -1.48
CA ALA A 25 -2.15 0.07 -0.68
C ALA A 25 -3.29 0.68 -1.50
N VAL A 26 -3.02 1.75 -2.26
CA VAL A 26 -4.07 2.37 -3.09
C VAL A 26 -4.45 1.50 -4.29
N ASP A 27 -3.56 0.66 -4.82
CA ASP A 27 -3.90 -0.35 -5.84
C ASP A 27 -4.85 -1.41 -5.26
N ALA A 28 -4.61 -1.87 -4.03
CA ALA A 28 -5.49 -2.81 -3.34
C ALA A 28 -6.88 -2.19 -3.08
N ILE A 29 -6.93 -0.93 -2.64
CA ILE A 29 -8.18 -0.19 -2.45
C ILE A 29 -8.94 -0.07 -3.79
N ALA A 30 -8.25 0.33 -4.86
CA ALA A 30 -8.86 0.46 -6.18
C ALA A 30 -9.48 -0.85 -6.66
N ALA A 31 -8.75 -1.96 -6.50
CA ALA A 31 -9.20 -3.28 -6.92
C ALA A 31 -10.38 -3.79 -6.08
N THR A 32 -10.33 -3.61 -4.74
CA THR A 32 -11.37 -4.08 -3.81
C THR A 32 -12.70 -3.36 -4.01
N HIS A 33 -12.66 -2.05 -4.29
CA HIS A 33 -13.85 -1.22 -4.40
C HIS A 33 -14.27 -0.88 -5.84
N GLY A 34 -13.67 -1.58 -6.83
CA GLY A 34 -14.09 -1.45 -8.22
C GLY A 34 -13.84 -0.06 -8.84
N PHE A 35 -12.76 0.62 -8.43
CA PHE A 35 -12.39 1.87 -9.07
C PHE A 35 -12.08 1.65 -10.56
N PRO A 36 -12.34 2.65 -11.42
CA PRO A 36 -12.03 2.56 -12.84
C PRO A 36 -10.51 2.48 -13.07
N ALA A 37 -10.13 2.16 -14.30
CA ALA A 37 -8.72 2.10 -14.70
C ALA A 37 -8.00 3.44 -14.42
N TRP A 38 -6.75 3.33 -13.96
CA TRP A 38 -5.88 4.46 -13.71
C TRP A 38 -5.68 5.34 -14.95
N ARG A 39 -5.80 6.65 -14.81
CA ARG A 39 -5.60 7.63 -15.88
C ARG A 39 -4.50 8.62 -15.50
N LYS A 40 -3.69 9.03 -16.46
CA LYS A 40 -2.70 10.10 -16.27
C LYS A 40 -3.38 11.42 -15.96
N ARG A 41 -3.15 11.96 -14.76
CA ARG A 41 -3.70 13.23 -14.28
C ARG A 41 -2.88 13.72 -13.08
N PHE A 42 -2.77 15.02 -12.87
CA PHE A 42 -2.08 15.63 -11.72
C PHE A 42 -0.64 15.11 -11.53
N SER A 43 0.16 15.13 -12.58
CA SER A 43 1.51 14.56 -12.55
C SER A 43 1.58 13.15 -11.94
N GLY A 44 0.49 12.37 -12.08
CA GLY A 44 0.30 11.05 -11.49
C GLY A 44 -0.61 10.14 -12.29
N LEU A 45 -0.88 8.98 -11.70
CA LEU A 45 -1.98 8.10 -12.08
C LEU A 45 -3.11 8.30 -11.08
N ALA A 46 -4.30 8.61 -11.58
CA ALA A 46 -5.48 8.89 -10.77
C ALA A 46 -6.65 7.99 -11.13
N ALA A 47 -7.47 7.62 -10.14
CA ALA A 47 -8.74 6.94 -10.31
C ALA A 47 -9.78 7.57 -9.37
N GLU A 48 -10.93 7.96 -9.92
CA GLU A 48 -12.04 8.53 -9.14
C GLU A 48 -13.10 7.47 -8.89
N GLY A 49 -13.60 7.40 -7.67
CA GLY A 49 -14.62 6.44 -7.27
C GLY A 49 -15.28 6.82 -5.96
N LYS A 50 -15.91 5.84 -5.32
CA LYS A 50 -16.56 6.01 -4.02
C LYS A 50 -16.04 5.00 -3.02
N LEU A 51 -15.87 5.45 -1.77
CA LEU A 51 -15.70 4.58 -0.60
C LEU A 51 -16.87 4.89 0.36
N GLY A 52 -17.77 3.94 0.53
CA GLY A 52 -19.02 4.20 1.23
C GLY A 52 -19.82 5.33 0.56
N ARG A 53 -20.06 6.42 1.29
CA ARG A 53 -20.79 7.60 0.79
C ARG A 53 -19.87 8.67 0.19
N GLU A 54 -18.57 8.60 0.48
CA GLU A 54 -17.61 9.62 0.12
C GLU A 54 -17.08 9.45 -1.31
N GLN A 55 -16.97 10.57 -2.02
CA GLN A 55 -16.22 10.64 -3.27
C GLN A 55 -14.73 10.64 -2.95
N VAL A 56 -13.97 9.78 -3.62
CA VAL A 56 -12.54 9.62 -3.39
C VAL A 56 -11.77 9.66 -4.70
N LEU A 57 -10.71 10.46 -4.70
CA LEU A 57 -9.66 10.41 -5.70
C LEU A 57 -8.50 9.59 -5.14
N LEU A 58 -8.19 8.46 -5.76
CA LEU A 58 -6.94 7.74 -5.53
C LEU A 58 -5.86 8.34 -6.44
N LEU A 59 -4.66 8.57 -5.90
CA LEU A 59 -3.54 9.16 -6.63
C LEU A 59 -2.23 8.41 -6.35
N LYS A 60 -1.54 8.02 -7.41
CA LYS A 60 -0.15 7.54 -7.39
C LYS A 60 0.72 8.56 -8.13
N PRO A 61 1.51 9.40 -7.44
CA PRO A 61 2.45 10.32 -8.09
C PRO A 61 3.35 9.58 -9.09
N GLN A 62 3.52 10.15 -10.27
CA GLN A 62 4.46 9.64 -11.28
C GLN A 62 5.73 10.50 -11.33
N THR A 63 6.03 11.15 -10.22
CA THR A 63 7.28 11.82 -9.90
C THR A 63 8.13 10.93 -9.01
N TYR A 64 9.42 11.19 -8.91
CA TYR A 64 10.21 10.55 -7.86
C TYR A 64 9.70 10.94 -6.47
N MET A 65 10.02 10.09 -5.47
CA MET A 65 9.53 10.21 -4.10
C MET A 65 9.70 11.63 -3.53
N ASN A 66 10.83 12.26 -3.73
CA ASN A 66 11.13 13.62 -3.25
C ASN A 66 10.35 14.75 -3.94
N GLU A 67 9.56 14.44 -4.97
CA GLU A 67 8.68 15.37 -5.69
C GLU A 67 7.20 14.99 -5.60
N SER A 68 6.84 14.02 -4.76
CA SER A 68 5.45 13.54 -4.63
C SER A 68 4.45 14.64 -4.29
N GLY A 69 4.89 15.68 -3.56
CA GLY A 69 4.06 16.81 -3.17
C GLY A 69 3.54 17.64 -4.37
N ARG A 70 4.25 17.64 -5.50
CA ARG A 70 3.79 18.32 -6.72
C ARG A 70 2.48 17.72 -7.19
N ALA A 71 2.42 16.40 -7.37
CA ALA A 71 1.23 15.70 -7.84
C ALA A 71 0.06 15.86 -6.88
N ALA A 72 0.28 15.66 -5.58
CA ALA A 72 -0.74 15.80 -4.56
C ALA A 72 -1.24 17.26 -4.46
N GLY A 73 -0.33 18.23 -4.54
CA GLY A 73 -0.67 19.67 -4.53
C GLY A 73 -1.47 20.10 -5.76
N GLU A 74 -1.19 19.55 -6.95
CA GLU A 74 -1.99 19.79 -8.16
C GLU A 74 -3.43 19.29 -7.95
N ALA A 75 -3.61 18.07 -7.44
CA ALA A 75 -4.93 17.49 -7.18
C ALA A 75 -5.70 18.27 -6.10
N ALA A 76 -5.03 18.59 -4.98
CA ALA A 76 -5.63 19.33 -3.87
C ALA A 76 -6.13 20.71 -4.30
N ARG A 77 -5.33 21.46 -5.06
CA ARG A 77 -5.73 22.78 -5.60
C ARG A 77 -6.90 22.68 -6.58
N PHE A 78 -6.87 21.66 -7.47
CA PHE A 78 -7.94 21.47 -8.45
C PHE A 78 -9.30 21.22 -7.79
N TYR A 79 -9.33 20.36 -6.75
CA TYR A 79 -10.57 20.04 -6.04
C TYR A 79 -10.81 20.93 -4.81
N LYS A 80 -9.95 21.92 -4.55
CA LYS A 80 -10.03 22.84 -3.40
C LYS A 80 -10.15 22.08 -2.07
N LEU A 81 -9.28 21.08 -1.88
CA LEU A 81 -9.28 20.23 -0.69
C LEU A 81 -8.47 20.87 0.42
N ASP A 82 -8.99 20.76 1.64
CA ASP A 82 -8.23 21.07 2.83
C ASP A 82 -7.23 19.94 3.16
N PRO A 83 -6.11 20.22 3.84
CA PRO A 83 -5.17 19.16 4.25
C PRO A 83 -5.82 18.00 5.01
N ALA A 84 -6.83 18.28 5.84
CA ALA A 84 -7.60 17.26 6.58
C ALA A 84 -8.40 16.29 5.68
N ASP A 85 -8.60 16.64 4.39
CA ASP A 85 -9.25 15.77 3.42
C ASP A 85 -8.26 14.87 2.67
N ILE A 86 -6.96 14.97 2.99
CA ILE A 86 -5.88 14.26 2.32
C ILE A 86 -5.37 13.14 3.22
N ILE A 87 -5.41 11.91 2.73
CA ILE A 87 -4.94 10.70 3.40
C ILE A 87 -3.75 10.14 2.61
N VAL A 88 -2.61 9.99 3.29
CA VAL A 88 -1.34 9.57 2.68
C VAL A 88 -0.90 8.22 3.20
N PHE A 89 -0.72 7.26 2.30
CA PHE A 89 -0.20 5.93 2.60
C PHE A 89 1.30 5.91 2.31
N HIS A 90 2.09 5.52 3.30
CA HIS A 90 3.56 5.50 3.17
C HIS A 90 4.20 4.43 4.06
N ASP A 91 5.42 4.05 3.73
CA ASP A 91 6.25 3.17 4.55
C ASP A 91 6.74 3.86 5.83
N GLU A 92 6.80 3.08 6.90
CA GLU A 92 7.25 3.54 8.21
C GLU A 92 8.28 2.57 8.79
N LEU A 93 9.46 3.09 9.12
CA LEU A 93 10.58 2.31 9.65
C LEU A 93 10.40 1.96 11.13
N ASP A 94 9.73 2.83 11.89
CA ASP A 94 9.59 2.69 13.35
C ASP A 94 8.47 1.70 13.74
N LEU A 95 7.72 1.19 12.76
CA LEU A 95 6.69 0.18 12.95
C LEU A 95 7.18 -1.18 12.45
N VAL A 96 6.87 -2.23 13.19
CA VAL A 96 7.17 -3.60 12.76
C VAL A 96 6.37 -3.98 11.49
N PRO A 97 6.88 -4.90 10.65
CA PRO A 97 6.14 -5.39 9.51
C PRO A 97 4.74 -5.90 9.90
N GLY A 98 3.73 -5.50 9.13
CA GLY A 98 2.33 -5.87 9.41
C GLY A 98 1.57 -4.93 10.35
N GLU A 99 2.24 -3.97 10.98
CA GLU A 99 1.60 -2.95 11.81
C GLU A 99 1.20 -1.72 10.99
N VAL A 100 0.05 -1.13 11.32
CA VAL A 100 -0.43 0.14 10.73
C VAL A 100 -0.82 1.10 11.85
N ARG A 101 -0.42 2.35 11.71
CA ARG A 101 -0.84 3.46 12.57
C ARG A 101 -1.35 4.63 11.75
N VAL A 102 -2.44 5.22 12.20
CA VAL A 102 -3.00 6.43 11.57
C VAL A 102 -2.72 7.63 12.47
N LYS A 103 -2.25 8.72 11.86
CA LYS A 103 -1.90 9.95 12.58
C LYS A 103 -2.13 11.17 11.67
N ALA A 104 -2.67 12.25 12.20
CA ALA A 104 -2.66 13.55 11.55
C ALA A 104 -1.37 14.31 11.89
N GLY A 105 -0.78 14.96 10.92
CA GLY A 105 0.42 15.77 11.10
C GLY A 105 1.68 14.99 11.50
N GLY A 106 2.67 15.70 12.04
CA GLY A 106 3.93 15.13 12.56
C GLY A 106 5.15 15.38 11.68
N GLY A 107 6.34 15.01 12.17
CA GLY A 107 7.60 15.10 11.44
C GLY A 107 7.67 14.16 10.24
N SER A 108 8.61 14.39 9.33
CA SER A 108 8.83 13.51 8.17
C SER A 108 9.74 12.31 8.46
N ALA A 109 10.40 12.27 9.62
CA ALA A 109 11.36 11.24 10.01
C ALA A 109 12.38 10.87 8.90
N GLY A 110 12.77 11.84 8.07
CA GLY A 110 13.67 11.62 6.93
C GLY A 110 13.00 11.10 5.66
N HIS A 111 11.69 10.79 5.68
CA HIS A 111 10.97 10.31 4.52
C HIS A 111 10.78 11.42 3.47
N ASN A 112 11.43 11.27 2.30
CA ASN A 112 11.47 12.30 1.27
C ASN A 112 10.09 12.67 0.71
N GLY A 113 9.19 11.69 0.56
CA GLY A 113 7.83 11.92 0.09
C GLY A 113 7.02 12.77 1.07
N LEU A 114 7.10 12.49 2.37
CA LEU A 114 6.42 13.28 3.40
C LEU A 114 6.96 14.71 3.45
N ARG A 115 8.29 14.89 3.32
CA ARG A 115 8.91 16.22 3.24
C ARG A 115 8.36 17.01 2.06
N SER A 116 8.29 16.37 0.88
CA SER A 116 7.73 16.99 -0.31
C SER A 116 6.24 17.33 -0.15
N LEU A 117 5.44 16.44 0.39
CA LEU A 117 4.02 16.70 0.66
C LEU A 117 3.85 17.89 1.61
N THR A 118 4.57 17.92 2.73
CA THR A 118 4.49 19.01 3.72
C THR A 118 4.84 20.37 3.11
N ALA A 119 5.82 20.41 2.21
CA ALA A 119 6.17 21.65 1.51
C ALA A 119 5.06 22.17 0.58
N HIS A 120 4.18 21.32 0.06
CA HIS A 120 3.13 21.70 -0.90
C HIS A 120 1.74 21.84 -0.29
N LEU A 121 1.47 21.12 0.81
CA LEU A 121 0.13 20.95 1.41
C LEU A 121 0.03 21.48 2.85
N GLY A 122 1.16 21.85 3.46
CA GLY A 122 1.20 22.00 4.92
C GLY A 122 1.31 20.64 5.62
N ASN A 123 1.13 20.58 6.93
CA ASN A 123 1.43 19.39 7.73
C ASN A 123 0.20 18.63 8.24
N ASP A 124 -1.01 19.18 8.07
CA ASP A 124 -2.23 18.72 8.77
C ASP A 124 -2.99 17.60 8.04
N TYR A 125 -2.34 16.94 7.07
CA TYR A 125 -2.91 15.77 6.40
C TYR A 125 -2.81 14.50 7.25
N VAL A 126 -3.73 13.56 6.99
CA VAL A 126 -3.76 12.24 7.65
C VAL A 126 -2.72 11.32 7.03
N ARG A 127 -2.00 10.58 7.84
CA ARG A 127 -0.96 9.62 7.45
C ARG A 127 -1.34 8.22 7.89
N VAL A 128 -1.39 7.31 6.94
CA VAL A 128 -1.46 5.87 7.16
C VAL A 128 -0.04 5.34 7.09
N ARG A 129 0.56 5.11 8.26
CA ARG A 129 1.94 4.66 8.44
C ARG A 129 1.96 3.14 8.37
N ILE A 130 2.60 2.57 7.36
CA ILE A 130 2.64 1.13 7.09
C ILE A 130 4.01 0.61 7.50
N GLY A 131 4.06 -0.24 8.52
CA GLY A 131 5.29 -0.78 9.07
C GLY A 131 6.03 -1.67 8.06
N ILE A 132 7.31 -1.35 7.85
CA ILE A 132 8.23 -2.14 7.02
C ILE A 132 9.47 -2.59 7.80
N GLY A 133 9.55 -2.22 9.10
CA GLY A 133 10.69 -2.49 9.96
C GLY A 133 11.92 -1.64 9.63
N HIS A 134 12.88 -1.63 10.56
CA HIS A 134 14.12 -0.85 10.49
C HIS A 134 15.32 -1.77 10.26
N PRO A 135 16.28 -1.42 9.39
CA PRO A 135 17.45 -2.26 9.08
C PRO A 135 18.55 -2.27 10.18
N GLY A 136 18.28 -1.62 11.31
CA GLY A 136 19.20 -1.56 12.45
C GLY A 136 20.16 -0.37 12.43
N ALA A 137 20.62 0.11 11.25
CA ALA A 137 21.54 1.24 11.13
C ALA A 137 21.02 2.27 10.13
N LYS A 138 21.26 3.56 10.42
CA LYS A 138 20.78 4.68 9.60
C LYS A 138 21.33 4.66 8.17
N GLU A 139 22.55 4.22 8.01
CA GLU A 139 23.26 4.14 6.72
C GLU A 139 22.62 3.11 5.78
N LEU A 140 21.94 2.11 6.33
CA LEU A 140 21.26 1.05 5.60
C LEU A 140 19.85 1.44 5.14
N VAL A 141 19.26 2.49 5.71
CA VAL A 141 17.86 2.87 5.47
C VAL A 141 17.58 3.10 3.99
N LYS A 142 18.45 3.83 3.28
CA LYS A 142 18.27 4.09 1.84
C LYS A 142 18.19 2.79 1.03
N ASN A 143 19.08 1.85 1.32
CA ASN A 143 19.10 0.57 0.63
C ASN A 143 17.89 -0.28 1.02
N TRP A 144 17.49 -0.26 2.30
CA TRP A 144 16.36 -1.01 2.83
C TRP A 144 15.04 -0.64 2.15
N VAL A 145 14.72 0.64 2.08
CA VAL A 145 13.45 1.10 1.46
C VAL A 145 13.41 0.85 -0.05
N LEU A 146 14.56 0.83 -0.71
CA LEU A 146 14.66 0.54 -2.14
C LEU A 146 14.81 -0.96 -2.48
N GLN A 147 14.90 -1.83 -1.48
CA GLN A 147 14.84 -3.26 -1.69
C GLN A 147 13.40 -3.73 -1.90
N ASN A 148 13.26 -4.76 -2.72
CA ASN A 148 11.98 -5.43 -2.89
C ASN A 148 11.58 -6.18 -1.61
N PHE A 149 10.29 -6.28 -1.38
CA PHE A 149 9.76 -7.28 -0.46
C PHE A 149 10.22 -8.67 -0.90
N VAL A 150 10.61 -9.50 0.05
CA VAL A 150 11.02 -10.88 -0.21
C VAL A 150 9.83 -11.83 -0.12
N LYS A 151 10.02 -13.08 -0.56
CA LYS A 151 8.91 -14.06 -0.62
C LYS A 151 8.23 -14.28 0.74
N SER A 152 9.00 -14.31 1.83
CA SER A 152 8.47 -14.42 3.19
C SER A 152 7.68 -13.20 3.65
N ASP A 153 7.88 -12.03 3.05
CA ASP A 153 7.09 -10.85 3.40
C ASP A 153 5.62 -10.97 2.92
N ARG A 154 5.34 -11.92 2.02
CA ARG A 154 4.00 -12.16 1.49
C ARG A 154 2.99 -12.52 2.58
N ASP A 155 3.43 -13.29 3.56
CA ASP A 155 2.56 -13.84 4.61
C ASP A 155 1.90 -12.75 5.47
N TRP A 156 2.54 -11.59 5.58
CA TRP A 156 1.97 -10.44 6.27
C TRP A 156 1.51 -9.32 5.32
N LEU A 157 2.18 -9.12 4.18
CA LEU A 157 1.92 -8.00 3.28
C LEU A 157 0.57 -8.13 2.55
N GLU A 158 0.25 -9.31 1.99
CA GLU A 158 -1.02 -9.53 1.29
C GLU A 158 -2.22 -9.39 2.23
N PRO A 159 -2.25 -10.04 3.42
CA PRO A 159 -3.32 -9.82 4.39
C PRO A 159 -3.46 -8.36 4.83
N LEU A 160 -2.33 -7.68 5.07
CA LEU A 160 -2.34 -6.27 5.48
C LEU A 160 -2.97 -5.36 4.41
N LEU A 161 -2.52 -5.50 3.15
CA LEU A 161 -3.08 -4.73 2.03
C LEU A 161 -4.58 -5.02 1.87
N GLY A 162 -5.00 -6.28 2.03
CA GLY A 162 -6.40 -6.69 1.99
C GLY A 162 -7.23 -6.09 3.12
N ALA A 163 -6.71 -6.10 4.35
CA ALA A 163 -7.37 -5.52 5.51
C ALA A 163 -7.52 -4.00 5.37
N MET A 164 -6.45 -3.31 4.97
CA MET A 164 -6.49 -1.86 4.71
C MET A 164 -7.49 -1.51 3.61
N ALA A 165 -7.52 -2.29 2.52
CA ALA A 165 -8.47 -2.06 1.44
C ALA A 165 -9.92 -2.21 1.90
N LYS A 166 -10.24 -3.26 2.66
CA LYS A 166 -11.59 -3.47 3.22
C LYS A 166 -12.02 -2.35 4.16
N ALA A 167 -11.10 -1.85 4.98
CA ALA A 167 -11.37 -0.79 5.96
C ALA A 167 -11.31 0.64 5.36
N ALA A 168 -10.88 0.82 4.10
CA ALA A 168 -10.70 2.13 3.49
C ALA A 168 -11.93 3.07 3.56
N PRO A 169 -13.20 2.58 3.53
CA PRO A 169 -14.37 3.43 3.76
C PRO A 169 -14.35 4.17 5.11
N GLU A 170 -13.82 3.56 6.17
CA GLU A 170 -13.70 4.20 7.48
C GLU A 170 -12.76 5.42 7.45
N LEU A 171 -11.66 5.34 6.67
CA LEU A 171 -10.77 6.50 6.46
C LEU A 171 -11.48 7.61 5.67
N ALA A 172 -12.27 7.26 4.69
CA ALA A 172 -13.02 8.23 3.89
C ALA A 172 -14.05 8.97 4.75
N ASP A 173 -14.68 8.28 5.70
CA ASP A 173 -15.62 8.84 6.67
C ASP A 173 -14.92 9.56 7.85
N GLY A 174 -13.57 9.59 7.89
CA GLY A 174 -12.79 10.20 8.97
C GLY A 174 -12.69 9.38 10.26
N ALA A 175 -13.16 8.13 10.24
CA ALA A 175 -13.15 7.22 11.39
C ALA A 175 -11.81 6.48 11.52
N ASN A 176 -10.71 7.22 11.69
CA ASN A 176 -9.33 6.71 11.69
C ASN A 176 -9.09 5.58 12.71
N ASP A 177 -9.70 5.69 13.91
CA ASP A 177 -9.56 4.70 14.97
C ASP A 177 -10.24 3.37 14.59
N LYS A 178 -11.41 3.44 13.91
CA LYS A 178 -12.11 2.25 13.42
C LYS A 178 -11.30 1.55 12.33
N PHE A 179 -10.74 2.31 11.40
CA PHE A 179 -9.83 1.77 10.39
C PHE A 179 -8.66 1.03 11.04
N GLN A 180 -7.95 1.69 11.97
CA GLN A 180 -6.79 1.12 12.64
C GLN A 180 -7.16 -0.14 13.44
N SER A 181 -8.26 -0.10 14.19
CA SER A 181 -8.75 -1.24 14.98
C SER A 181 -9.15 -2.42 14.09
N PHE A 182 -9.82 -2.17 12.96
CA PHE A 182 -10.18 -3.22 12.00
C PHE A 182 -8.93 -3.90 11.42
N VAL A 183 -7.94 -3.11 10.97
CA VAL A 183 -6.71 -3.65 10.40
C VAL A 183 -5.94 -4.45 11.43
N ALA A 184 -5.80 -3.93 12.67
CA ALA A 184 -5.10 -4.64 13.74
C ALA A 184 -5.77 -5.99 14.09
N HIS A 185 -7.11 -6.01 14.19
CA HIS A 185 -7.87 -7.23 14.46
C HIS A 185 -7.71 -8.24 13.32
N ALA A 186 -7.82 -7.80 12.06
CA ALA A 186 -7.65 -8.68 10.91
C ALA A 186 -6.25 -9.31 10.85
N MET A 187 -5.21 -8.56 11.18
CA MET A 187 -3.84 -9.05 11.22
C MET A 187 -3.61 -10.05 12.37
N HIS A 188 -4.26 -9.83 13.53
CA HIS A 188 -4.20 -10.78 14.64
C HIS A 188 -4.83 -12.12 14.28
N MET A 189 -6.03 -12.10 13.69
CA MET A 189 -6.72 -13.31 13.23
C MET A 189 -5.92 -14.08 12.18
N GLU A 190 -5.23 -13.38 11.28
CA GLU A 190 -4.38 -14.03 10.26
C GLU A 190 -3.15 -14.67 10.90
N ALA A 191 -2.55 -14.05 11.93
CA ALA A 191 -1.43 -14.61 12.67
C ALA A 191 -1.84 -15.88 13.42
N GLU A 192 -2.97 -15.89 14.12
CA GLU A 192 -3.52 -17.09 14.79
C GLU A 192 -3.79 -18.20 13.79
N ALA A 193 -4.42 -17.90 12.65
CA ALA A 193 -4.70 -18.88 11.61
C ALA A 193 -3.41 -19.44 10.96
N ALA A 194 -2.32 -18.68 10.94
CA ALA A 194 -1.03 -19.12 10.43
C ALA A 194 -0.36 -20.10 11.41
N GLU A 195 -0.47 -19.86 12.72
CA GLU A 195 0.06 -20.77 13.77
C GLU A 195 -0.68 -22.12 13.82
N GLU A 196 -1.98 -22.13 13.51
CA GLU A 196 -2.79 -23.35 13.48
C GLU A 196 -2.58 -24.20 12.21
N ARG A 197 -1.92 -23.68 11.18
CA ARG A 197 -1.64 -24.45 9.95
C ARG A 197 -0.64 -25.58 10.24
N PRO A 198 -0.97 -26.86 9.95
CA PRO A 198 0.00 -27.94 10.07
C PRO A 198 1.20 -27.68 9.15
N GLU A 199 2.40 -27.99 9.66
CA GLU A 199 3.61 -27.94 8.84
C GLU A 199 3.40 -28.70 7.52
N PRO A 200 3.78 -28.15 6.36
CA PRO A 200 3.65 -28.86 5.11
C PRO A 200 4.48 -30.14 5.15
N GLU A 201 3.85 -31.28 4.99
CA GLU A 201 4.55 -32.56 4.90
C GLU A 201 5.71 -32.47 3.88
N PRO A 202 6.90 -33.00 4.17
CA PRO A 202 8.03 -32.98 3.26
C PRO A 202 7.63 -33.66 1.95
N ARG A 203 7.59 -32.89 0.85
CA ARG A 203 7.24 -33.41 -0.48
C ARG A 203 8.17 -34.57 -0.82
N LYS A 204 7.65 -35.80 -0.82
CA LYS A 204 8.32 -36.96 -1.43
C LYS A 204 8.59 -36.61 -2.89
N ARG A 205 9.85 -36.60 -3.29
CA ARG A 205 10.25 -36.50 -4.71
C ARG A 205 9.52 -37.61 -5.46
N LYS A 206 8.54 -37.26 -6.26
CA LYS A 206 8.01 -38.15 -7.30
C LYS A 206 8.81 -37.90 -8.55
N ASP A 207 9.44 -38.98 -9.02
CA ASP A 207 10.08 -39.02 -10.32
C ASP A 207 9.10 -38.56 -11.40
N ALA A 208 9.61 -37.79 -12.36
CA ALA A 208 8.81 -37.21 -13.43
C ALA A 208 8.27 -38.32 -14.39
N PRO A 209 7.08 -38.10 -14.94
CA PRO A 209 6.95 -38.22 -16.38
C PRO A 209 6.24 -37.02 -17.04
N SER A 210 6.71 -36.73 -18.16
CA SER A 210 6.27 -36.06 -19.39
C SER A 210 4.77 -35.78 -19.59
N ALA A 211 4.56 -34.62 -20.25
CA ALA A 211 3.51 -34.22 -21.19
C ALA A 211 2.27 -33.46 -20.66
N ALA A 212 2.23 -32.23 -21.12
CA ALA A 212 1.12 -31.38 -21.62
C ALA A 212 -0.32 -31.64 -21.14
N SER A 213 -0.90 -30.63 -20.48
CA SER A 213 -2.31 -30.26 -20.68
C SER A 213 -2.51 -28.78 -20.29
N GLU A 214 -3.17 -28.04 -21.16
CA GLU A 214 -3.56 -26.64 -21.04
C GLU A 214 -4.40 -26.41 -19.77
N LYS A 215 -4.05 -25.34 -19.00
CA LYS A 215 -4.83 -24.88 -17.86
C LYS A 215 -5.80 -23.77 -18.30
N PRO A 216 -7.06 -23.80 -17.84
CA PRO A 216 -7.96 -22.68 -18.05
C PRO A 216 -7.47 -21.41 -17.32
N ALA A 217 -7.68 -20.24 -17.94
CA ALA A 217 -7.31 -18.95 -17.41
C ALA A 217 -8.00 -18.71 -16.05
N ALA A 218 -7.21 -18.57 -15.01
CA ALA A 218 -7.70 -18.20 -13.68
C ALA A 218 -8.11 -16.71 -13.69
N VAL A 219 -9.31 -16.43 -13.20
CA VAL A 219 -9.78 -15.06 -12.91
C VAL A 219 -8.87 -14.48 -11.83
N GLU A 220 -8.05 -13.50 -12.19
CA GLU A 220 -7.12 -12.85 -11.27
C GLU A 220 -7.88 -12.01 -10.25
N GLY A 221 -7.77 -12.39 -8.98
CA GLY A 221 -8.21 -11.56 -7.86
C GLY A 221 -7.38 -10.26 -7.74
N PRO A 222 -7.75 -9.35 -6.83
CA PRO A 222 -7.14 -8.02 -6.68
C PRO A 222 -5.62 -8.01 -6.50
N PHE A 223 -5.05 -9.14 -6.08
CA PHE A 223 -3.60 -9.31 -5.85
C PHE A 223 -2.90 -10.16 -6.92
N GLY A 224 -3.50 -10.37 -8.09
CA GLY A 224 -2.95 -11.23 -9.14
C GLY A 224 -1.53 -10.86 -9.58
N LYS A 225 -1.19 -9.57 -9.64
CA LYS A 225 0.16 -9.10 -9.96
C LYS A 225 1.17 -9.43 -8.85
N LEU A 226 0.78 -9.28 -7.59
CA LEU A 226 1.62 -9.57 -6.43
C LEU A 226 1.90 -11.09 -6.35
N ARG A 227 0.89 -11.92 -6.57
CA ARG A 227 1.02 -13.39 -6.61
C ARG A 227 1.95 -13.87 -7.71
N ARG A 228 1.90 -13.30 -8.90
CA ARG A 228 2.82 -13.64 -9.99
C ARG A 228 4.27 -13.31 -9.65
N TRP A 229 4.51 -12.22 -8.94
CA TRP A 229 5.85 -11.82 -8.57
C TRP A 229 6.50 -12.76 -7.56
N PHE A 230 5.73 -13.27 -6.58
CA PHE A 230 6.24 -14.26 -5.61
C PHE A 230 6.40 -15.67 -6.19
N GLY A 231 5.99 -15.93 -7.44
CA GLY A 231 6.02 -17.23 -8.09
C GLY A 231 4.93 -18.16 -7.58
N ALA A 232 4.04 -18.61 -8.46
CA ALA A 232 3.11 -19.68 -8.14
C ALA A 232 3.92 -20.94 -7.83
N SER A 233 3.76 -21.44 -6.62
CA SER A 233 4.21 -22.79 -6.25
C SER A 233 3.14 -23.79 -6.60
#